data_aeac977f9e4f6a7ff6e151f6c0f355f5
#
_entry.id   aeac977f9e4f6a7ff6e151f6c0f355f5
#
_cell.length_a   1.000
_cell.length_b   1.000
_cell.length_c   1.000
_cell.angle_alpha   90.00
_cell.angle_beta   90.00
_cell.angle_gamma   90.00
#
_symmetry.space_group_name_H-M   'P 1'
#
loop_
_entity.id
_entity.type
_entity.pdbx_description
1 polymer ?
#
loop_
_entity_poly.entity_id
_entity_poly.type
_entity_poly.pdbx_seq_one_letter_code
_entity_poly.pdbx_strand_id
1 'polypeptide(L)'
;MDSIMAGNELHLLGEGRFRFPTPGGLVEVSPTQAAMTPFGGFVPWAAFINHIGIVQHLAKSCPVTRTSPNAAPVYDILQTFMLTALADGRRFSHIERMREDPTIPEIFGMDAVVNDDTVRRFFKSVKPELGAEWIASATKPFWRGLPDYIIMDWDSTVMTKYGHQEGAEVGYNPTKPGRPSFHPLLGVVAGTRLCPVFHMRPGDTVTSTQWEKSMEDAQRWLGGRRVSLNRGDLGLGNETVMAWHEQKTGRPHFLFKLKLTGNVRKAIAETSAAAWVGAEHLGTWQFAEARLKLQGWSAERRVILSRKSQGTVSAAACGEFWEKNKHEFAVYVTNLPPSCTAQTIHQLYRDRADVENVFDELKNQWGFNGFCSKNRATTELAARLTLLVYNLWTLFVRFIIPAHHTEAKKGRRWFLIIAARLVESGRQKELQISIRGGWAEQLKEGYTRLHDWIRSTAPQLKKVFPDITEYEPRIRS
;
A
#
# COMPACT_ATOMS: atom_id res chain seq x y z
N MET A 1 16.24 4.86 58.42
CA MET A 1 16.20 4.79 56.94
C MET A 1 17.39 4.03 56.36
N ASP A 2 18.07 3.22 57.14
CA ASP A 2 19.38 2.62 56.78
C ASP A 2 19.39 1.08 56.69
N SER A 3 18.26 0.42 56.35
CA SER A 3 18.24 -1.05 56.26
C SER A 3 17.76 -1.61 54.93
N ILE A 4 17.68 -0.81 53.87
CA ILE A 4 17.22 -1.28 52.54
C ILE A 4 18.36 -1.38 51.51
N MET A 5 19.58 -0.96 51.84
CA MET A 5 20.69 -0.89 50.88
C MET A 5 21.71 -2.05 50.91
N ALA A 6 21.46 -3.08 51.68
CA ALA A 6 22.39 -4.23 51.81
C ALA A 6 21.94 -5.43 50.98
N GLY A 7 21.81 -5.31 49.68
CA GLY A 7 21.41 -6.42 48.80
C GLY A 7 21.43 -6.16 47.31
N ASN A 8 21.83 -4.97 46.87
CA ASN A 8 21.75 -4.54 45.47
C ASN A 8 23.11 -4.52 44.76
N GLU A 9 24.06 -5.38 45.13
CA GLU A 9 25.30 -5.45 44.36
C GLU A 9 25.09 -6.15 43.02
N LEU A 10 25.52 -5.44 41.98
CA LEU A 10 25.57 -5.96 40.61
C LEU A 10 26.66 -7.05 40.56
N HIS A 11 26.27 -8.32 40.63
CA HIS A 11 27.20 -9.41 40.56
C HIS A 11 27.41 -9.88 39.13
N LEU A 12 28.62 -9.75 38.61
CA LEU A 12 29.09 -10.46 37.42
C LEU A 12 29.37 -11.93 37.81
N LEU A 13 28.52 -12.84 37.32
CA LEU A 13 28.61 -14.26 37.70
C LEU A 13 29.60 -15.08 36.86
N GLY A 14 30.46 -14.44 36.04
CA GLY A 14 31.29 -15.12 35.04
C GLY A 14 30.51 -15.57 33.79
N GLU A 15 31.21 -15.92 32.72
CA GLU A 15 30.62 -16.44 31.45
C GLU A 15 29.47 -15.58 30.86
N GLY A 16 29.49 -14.27 31.06
CA GLY A 16 28.44 -13.36 30.54
C GLY A 16 27.11 -13.43 31.28
N ARG A 17 27.07 -13.95 32.49
CA ARG A 17 25.87 -13.96 33.34
C ARG A 17 25.86 -12.75 34.26
N PHE A 18 24.72 -12.11 34.34
CA PHE A 18 24.50 -10.89 35.12
C PHE A 18 23.26 -11.05 35.98
N ARG A 19 23.29 -10.48 37.18
CA ARG A 19 22.14 -10.50 38.08
C ARG A 19 21.73 -9.07 38.40
N PHE A 20 20.48 -8.72 38.08
CA PHE A 20 19.92 -7.39 38.23
C PHE A 20 18.82 -7.37 39.29
N PRO A 21 18.86 -6.45 40.26
CA PRO A 21 17.74 -6.20 41.13
C PRO A 21 16.64 -5.47 40.34
N THR A 22 15.42 -5.99 40.44
CA THR A 22 14.22 -5.41 39.82
C THR A 22 13.11 -5.29 40.87
N PRO A 23 12.05 -4.52 40.65
CA PRO A 23 10.90 -4.49 41.55
C PRO A 23 10.26 -5.87 41.79
N GLY A 24 10.45 -6.81 40.88
CA GLY A 24 9.96 -8.20 40.99
C GLY A 24 10.95 -9.15 41.67
N GLY A 25 12.11 -8.68 42.15
CA GLY A 25 13.18 -9.47 42.74
C GLY A 25 14.46 -9.50 41.88
N LEU A 26 15.39 -10.38 42.27
CA LEU A 26 16.66 -10.58 41.52
C LEU A 26 16.38 -11.37 40.24
N VAL A 27 16.76 -10.82 39.09
CA VAL A 27 16.63 -11.46 37.79
C VAL A 27 18.02 -11.73 37.23
N GLU A 28 18.31 -12.99 36.89
CA GLU A 28 19.53 -13.38 36.20
C GLU A 28 19.34 -13.30 34.69
N VAL A 29 20.30 -12.68 34.01
CA VAL A 29 20.39 -12.61 32.54
C VAL A 29 21.59 -13.43 32.11
N SER A 30 21.36 -14.38 31.21
CA SER A 30 22.39 -15.24 30.66
C SER A 30 22.21 -15.43 29.15
N PRO A 31 23.29 -15.60 28.37
CA PRO A 31 23.21 -15.94 26.97
C PRO A 31 22.61 -17.35 26.80
N THR A 32 21.92 -17.55 25.68
CA THR A 32 21.38 -18.84 25.29
C THR A 32 21.79 -19.19 23.86
N GLN A 33 22.01 -20.47 23.57
CA GLN A 33 22.19 -20.99 22.21
C GLN A 33 20.89 -21.49 21.60
N ALA A 34 19.76 -21.33 22.31
CA ALA A 34 18.46 -21.70 21.76
C ALA A 34 18.11 -20.81 20.57
N ALA A 35 17.61 -21.41 19.49
CA ALA A 35 17.15 -20.69 18.32
C ALA A 35 15.85 -19.93 18.64
N MET A 36 16.00 -18.69 19.08
CA MET A 36 14.92 -17.78 19.48
C MET A 36 14.67 -16.75 18.40
N THR A 37 13.42 -16.38 18.19
CA THR A 37 13.04 -15.30 17.26
C THR A 37 11.92 -14.43 17.86
N PRO A 38 11.92 -13.13 17.61
CA PRO A 38 10.75 -12.29 17.89
C PRO A 38 9.65 -12.43 16.82
N PHE A 39 9.88 -13.21 15.76
CA PHE A 39 9.03 -13.27 14.56
C PHE A 39 8.32 -14.64 14.43
N GLY A 40 7.67 -15.11 15.47
CA GLY A 40 6.92 -16.38 15.44
C GLY A 40 5.85 -16.46 14.33
N GLY A 41 5.35 -15.31 13.87
CA GLY A 41 4.43 -15.24 12.73
C GLY A 41 5.08 -15.42 11.35
N PHE A 42 6.39 -15.58 11.26
CA PHE A 42 7.04 -15.84 9.97
C PHE A 42 6.75 -17.22 9.40
N VAL A 43 6.45 -18.23 10.20
CA VAL A 43 6.11 -19.55 9.68
C VAL A 43 4.81 -19.55 8.86
N PRO A 44 3.65 -19.05 9.35
CA PRO A 44 2.45 -18.94 8.50
C PRO A 44 2.65 -17.99 7.31
N TRP A 45 3.44 -16.93 7.44
CA TRP A 45 3.80 -16.09 6.31
C TRP A 45 4.64 -16.86 5.27
N ALA A 46 5.66 -17.59 5.70
CA ALA A 46 6.48 -18.43 4.83
C ALA A 46 5.64 -19.47 4.08
N ALA A 47 4.71 -20.14 4.79
CA ALA A 47 3.78 -21.07 4.17
C ALA A 47 2.90 -20.41 3.11
N PHE A 48 2.39 -19.21 3.39
CA PHE A 48 1.59 -18.41 2.44
C PHE A 48 2.38 -18.06 1.18
N ILE A 49 3.56 -17.44 1.31
CA ILE A 49 4.35 -17.01 0.13
C ILE A 49 4.93 -18.19 -0.65
N ASN A 50 5.29 -19.27 0.05
CA ASN A 50 5.77 -20.50 -0.59
C ASN A 50 4.67 -21.17 -1.40
N HIS A 51 3.44 -21.23 -0.90
CA HIS A 51 2.28 -21.77 -1.64
C HIS A 51 1.98 -20.98 -2.91
N ILE A 52 2.13 -19.65 -2.86
CA ILE A 52 2.01 -18.77 -4.02
C ILE A 52 3.19 -18.96 -4.99
N GLY A 53 4.38 -19.25 -4.48
CA GLY A 53 5.61 -19.43 -5.25
C GLY A 53 6.19 -18.15 -5.84
N ILE A 54 5.83 -16.97 -5.31
CA ILE A 54 6.20 -15.67 -5.92
C ILE A 54 7.71 -15.41 -5.89
N VAL A 55 8.38 -15.72 -4.79
CA VAL A 55 9.82 -15.42 -4.65
C VAL A 55 10.65 -16.39 -5.50
N GLN A 56 10.26 -17.66 -5.56
CA GLN A 56 10.86 -18.66 -6.43
C GLN A 56 10.69 -18.26 -7.91
N HIS A 57 9.50 -17.78 -8.28
CA HIS A 57 9.24 -17.31 -9.64
C HIS A 57 10.08 -16.08 -9.98
N LEU A 58 10.17 -15.09 -9.10
CA LEU A 58 11.04 -13.93 -9.28
C LEU A 58 12.50 -14.32 -9.38
N ALA A 59 12.98 -15.22 -8.51
CA ALA A 59 14.37 -15.67 -8.57
C ALA A 59 14.71 -16.36 -9.90
N LYS A 60 13.80 -17.22 -10.39
CA LYS A 60 13.95 -17.94 -11.65
C LYS A 60 13.87 -17.03 -12.87
N SER A 61 13.02 -16.00 -12.84
CA SER A 61 12.81 -15.05 -13.95
C SER A 61 13.66 -13.79 -13.83
N CYS A 62 14.68 -13.79 -12.99
CA CYS A 62 15.54 -12.63 -12.77
C CYS A 62 16.15 -12.14 -14.08
N PRO A 63 16.02 -10.84 -14.42
CA PRO A 63 16.53 -10.29 -15.69
C PRO A 63 18.06 -10.09 -15.71
N VAL A 64 18.75 -10.41 -14.62
CA VAL A 64 20.20 -10.23 -14.49
C VAL A 64 20.88 -11.57 -14.26
N THR A 65 21.81 -11.91 -15.17
CA THR A 65 22.66 -13.09 -15.00
C THR A 65 23.78 -12.81 -14.01
N ARG A 66 24.00 -13.72 -13.08
CA ARG A 66 25.09 -13.66 -12.10
C ARG A 66 26.10 -14.77 -12.40
N THR A 67 27.33 -14.39 -12.67
CA THR A 67 28.37 -15.30 -13.13
C THR A 67 29.38 -15.69 -12.06
N SER A 68 29.45 -14.94 -10.96
CA SER A 68 30.39 -15.25 -9.88
C SER A 68 29.95 -16.51 -9.11
N PRO A 69 30.83 -17.49 -8.90
CA PRO A 69 30.50 -18.69 -8.12
C PRO A 69 30.17 -18.38 -6.65
N ASN A 70 30.67 -17.26 -6.14
CA ASN A 70 30.39 -16.80 -4.77
C ASN A 70 29.20 -15.80 -4.70
N ALA A 71 28.41 -15.71 -5.76
CA ALA A 71 27.25 -14.81 -5.76
C ALA A 71 26.12 -15.39 -4.91
N ALA A 72 25.67 -14.63 -3.92
CA ALA A 72 24.52 -15.03 -3.13
C ALA A 72 23.30 -15.33 -4.04
N PRO A 73 22.49 -16.35 -3.75
CA PRO A 73 21.29 -16.67 -4.53
C PRO A 73 20.35 -15.47 -4.66
N VAL A 74 19.74 -15.29 -5.83
CA VAL A 74 18.74 -14.21 -6.03
C VAL A 74 17.57 -14.39 -5.08
N TYR A 75 17.19 -15.63 -4.79
CA TYR A 75 16.16 -15.97 -3.82
C TYR A 75 16.49 -15.36 -2.44
N ASP A 76 17.70 -15.55 -1.92
CA ASP A 76 18.11 -15.03 -0.62
C ASP A 76 18.14 -13.52 -0.57
N ILE A 77 18.58 -12.87 -1.67
CA ILE A 77 18.59 -11.42 -1.78
C ILE A 77 17.16 -10.85 -1.72
N LEU A 78 16.23 -11.46 -2.45
CA LEU A 78 14.84 -11.04 -2.47
C LEU A 78 14.17 -11.28 -1.12
N GLN A 79 14.34 -12.48 -0.55
CA GLN A 79 13.79 -12.82 0.78
C GLN A 79 14.34 -11.87 1.85
N THR A 80 15.65 -11.64 1.89
CA THR A 80 16.27 -10.72 2.85
C THR A 80 15.61 -9.34 2.81
N PHE A 81 15.43 -8.76 1.61
CA PHE A 81 14.82 -7.45 1.47
C PHE A 81 13.33 -7.49 1.87
N MET A 82 12.58 -8.46 1.36
CA MET A 82 11.15 -8.57 1.62
C MET A 82 10.84 -8.80 3.10
N LEU A 83 11.60 -9.64 3.78
CA LEU A 83 11.47 -9.87 5.22
C LEU A 83 11.85 -8.63 6.03
N THR A 84 12.89 -7.91 5.61
CA THR A 84 13.25 -6.64 6.24
C THR A 84 12.09 -5.62 6.15
N ALA A 85 11.48 -5.48 4.98
CA ALA A 85 10.33 -4.59 4.80
C ALA A 85 9.10 -5.07 5.61
N LEU A 86 8.86 -6.39 5.63
CA LEU A 86 7.79 -7.02 6.42
C LEU A 86 7.95 -6.76 7.92
N ALA A 87 9.18 -6.81 8.45
CA ALA A 87 9.53 -6.60 9.85
C ALA A 87 9.73 -5.12 10.24
N ASP A 88 9.06 -4.18 9.56
CA ASP A 88 9.16 -2.72 9.78
C ASP A 88 10.55 -2.12 9.46
N GLY A 89 11.34 -2.78 8.61
CA GLY A 89 12.54 -2.17 8.06
C GLY A 89 12.20 -1.02 7.14
N ARG A 90 12.97 0.07 7.24
CA ARG A 90 12.74 1.30 6.47
C ARG A 90 14.00 1.79 5.76
N ARG A 91 15.13 1.12 5.97
CA ARG A 91 16.43 1.44 5.40
C ARG A 91 17.18 0.14 5.13
N PHE A 92 18.08 0.15 4.16
CA PHE A 92 18.92 -1.01 3.88
C PHE A 92 19.73 -1.46 5.10
N SER A 93 20.24 -0.53 5.92
CA SER A 93 20.96 -0.86 7.16
C SER A 93 20.12 -1.62 8.19
N HIS A 94 18.77 -1.63 8.08
CA HIS A 94 17.93 -2.44 8.97
C HIS A 94 18.00 -3.95 8.65
N ILE A 95 18.60 -4.33 7.54
CA ILE A 95 18.88 -5.73 7.17
C ILE A 95 19.72 -6.43 8.25
N GLU A 96 20.65 -5.70 8.86
CA GLU A 96 21.51 -6.28 9.93
C GLU A 96 20.71 -6.85 11.09
N ARG A 97 19.55 -6.28 11.41
CA ARG A 97 18.65 -6.81 12.45
C ARG A 97 18.10 -8.19 12.14
N MET A 98 18.03 -8.55 10.86
CA MET A 98 17.53 -9.86 10.41
C MET A 98 18.64 -10.90 10.36
N ARG A 99 19.89 -10.46 10.21
CA ARG A 99 21.06 -11.37 10.12
C ARG A 99 21.37 -12.09 11.40
N GLU A 100 21.05 -11.47 12.53
CA GLU A 100 21.29 -12.04 13.87
C GLU A 100 20.22 -13.09 14.26
N ASP A 101 19.18 -13.26 13.48
CA ASP A 101 18.12 -14.23 13.76
C ASP A 101 18.43 -15.59 13.08
N PRO A 102 18.84 -16.62 13.84
CA PRO A 102 19.24 -17.91 13.28
C PRO A 102 18.06 -18.70 12.70
N THR A 103 16.81 -18.32 13.02
CA THR A 103 15.63 -19.06 12.58
C THR A 103 15.20 -18.68 11.16
N ILE A 104 15.56 -17.49 10.67
CA ILE A 104 15.12 -16.98 9.36
C ILE A 104 15.59 -17.88 8.20
N PRO A 105 16.89 -18.23 8.08
CA PRO A 105 17.34 -19.13 7.02
C PRO A 105 16.60 -20.46 7.05
N GLU A 106 16.39 -21.03 8.22
CA GLU A 106 15.71 -22.31 8.41
C GLU A 106 14.23 -22.28 8.02
N ILE A 107 13.52 -21.21 8.38
CA ILE A 107 12.08 -21.04 8.06
C ILE A 107 11.87 -20.84 6.57
N PHE A 108 12.75 -20.07 5.92
CA PHE A 108 12.57 -19.66 4.52
C PHE A 108 13.40 -20.48 3.51
N GLY A 109 14.19 -21.45 3.97
CA GLY A 109 15.03 -22.26 3.10
C GLY A 109 16.09 -21.42 2.37
N MET A 110 16.73 -20.51 3.09
CA MET A 110 17.80 -19.63 2.61
C MET A 110 19.15 -20.19 3.03
N ASP A 111 20.18 -19.95 2.21
CA ASP A 111 21.55 -20.23 2.65
C ASP A 111 21.96 -19.26 3.77
N ALA A 112 21.60 -17.98 3.63
CA ALA A 112 21.81 -16.95 4.65
C ALA A 112 20.97 -15.69 4.40
N VAL A 113 20.74 -14.91 5.45
CA VAL A 113 20.33 -13.52 5.32
C VAL A 113 21.53 -12.71 4.84
N VAL A 114 21.47 -12.17 3.61
CA VAL A 114 22.59 -11.45 3.00
C VAL A 114 22.74 -10.04 3.59
N ASN A 115 23.93 -9.44 3.49
CA ASN A 115 24.17 -8.09 3.97
C ASN A 115 23.52 -7.05 3.05
N ASP A 116 23.36 -5.83 3.56
CA ASP A 116 22.71 -4.71 2.88
C ASP A 116 23.45 -4.24 1.62
N ASP A 117 24.78 -4.34 1.59
CA ASP A 117 25.58 -4.02 0.40
C ASP A 117 25.34 -5.01 -0.75
N THR A 118 25.16 -6.29 -0.45
CA THR A 118 24.82 -7.31 -1.45
C THR A 118 23.45 -7.01 -2.05
N VAL A 119 22.46 -6.64 -1.23
CA VAL A 119 21.13 -6.23 -1.72
C VAL A 119 21.24 -4.99 -2.59
N ARG A 120 21.92 -3.95 -2.13
CA ARG A 120 22.09 -2.70 -2.91
C ARG A 120 22.79 -2.91 -4.23
N ARG A 121 23.88 -3.70 -4.27
CA ARG A 121 24.61 -4.01 -5.50
C ARG A 121 23.75 -4.77 -6.50
N PHE A 122 22.99 -5.76 -6.01
CA PHE A 122 22.05 -6.48 -6.87
C PHE A 122 20.98 -5.55 -7.42
N PHE A 123 20.32 -4.73 -6.57
CA PHE A 123 19.30 -3.79 -7.04
C PHE A 123 19.82 -2.79 -8.05
N LYS A 124 21.07 -2.31 -7.88
CA LYS A 124 21.73 -1.42 -8.84
C LYS A 124 21.93 -2.08 -10.19
N SER A 125 22.11 -3.39 -10.25
CA SER A 125 22.33 -4.12 -11.52
C SER A 125 21.06 -4.30 -12.36
N VAL A 126 19.87 -4.13 -11.76
CA VAL A 126 18.58 -4.29 -12.44
C VAL A 126 18.13 -2.93 -12.98
N LYS A 127 18.12 -2.75 -14.30
CA LYS A 127 17.64 -1.51 -14.93
C LYS A 127 16.16 -1.26 -14.55
N PRO A 128 15.75 0.01 -14.33
CA PRO A 128 14.39 0.35 -13.88
C PRO A 128 13.28 -0.27 -14.72
N GLU A 129 13.41 -0.21 -16.05
CA GLU A 129 12.41 -0.72 -16.98
C GLU A 129 12.29 -2.25 -16.89
N LEU A 130 13.44 -2.94 -16.81
CA LEU A 130 13.49 -4.39 -16.64
C LEU A 130 12.93 -4.82 -15.28
N GLY A 131 13.25 -4.07 -14.22
CA GLY A 131 12.71 -4.33 -12.88
C GLY A 131 11.20 -4.14 -12.82
N ALA A 132 10.67 -3.13 -13.51
CA ALA A 132 9.24 -2.89 -13.61
C ALA A 132 8.52 -4.06 -14.29
N GLU A 133 8.99 -4.49 -15.45
CA GLU A 133 8.39 -5.59 -16.21
C GLU A 133 8.56 -6.94 -15.48
N TRP A 134 9.70 -7.16 -14.87
CA TRP A 134 9.99 -8.38 -14.10
C TRP A 134 8.98 -8.59 -12.97
N ILE A 135 8.77 -7.58 -12.11
CA ILE A 135 7.84 -7.66 -11.00
C ILE A 135 6.39 -7.72 -11.50
N ALA A 136 6.04 -6.90 -12.49
CA ALA A 136 4.70 -6.87 -13.04
C ALA A 136 4.33 -8.23 -13.68
N SER A 137 5.24 -8.84 -14.44
CA SER A 137 5.03 -10.16 -15.04
C SER A 137 4.85 -11.25 -13.99
N ALA A 138 5.66 -11.22 -12.92
CA ALA A 138 5.56 -12.18 -11.83
C ALA A 138 4.24 -12.07 -11.04
N THR A 139 3.66 -10.86 -10.96
CA THR A 139 2.41 -10.61 -10.23
C THR A 139 1.14 -10.79 -11.06
N LYS A 140 1.22 -10.86 -12.39
CA LYS A 140 0.06 -11.08 -13.26
C LYS A 140 -0.90 -12.18 -12.80
N PRO A 141 -0.42 -13.38 -12.37
CA PRO A 141 -1.31 -14.43 -11.89
C PRO A 141 -2.19 -14.01 -10.72
N PHE A 142 -1.73 -13.08 -9.86
CA PHE A 142 -2.49 -12.60 -8.72
C PHE A 142 -3.74 -11.85 -9.13
N TRP A 143 -3.63 -11.05 -10.18
CA TRP A 143 -4.73 -10.19 -10.62
C TRP A 143 -5.86 -10.97 -11.29
N ARG A 144 -5.62 -12.24 -11.66
CA ARG A 144 -6.68 -13.14 -12.13
C ARG A 144 -7.74 -13.47 -11.07
N GLY A 145 -7.42 -13.26 -9.80
CA GLY A 145 -8.37 -13.36 -8.70
C GLY A 145 -9.34 -12.18 -8.58
N LEU A 146 -9.05 -11.05 -9.24
CA LEU A 146 -9.93 -9.89 -9.27
C LEU A 146 -11.12 -10.13 -10.23
N PRO A 147 -12.22 -9.37 -10.08
CA PRO A 147 -13.32 -9.32 -11.05
C PRO A 147 -12.81 -9.01 -12.47
N ASP A 148 -13.55 -9.42 -13.49
CA ASP A 148 -13.19 -9.15 -14.89
C ASP A 148 -13.16 -7.64 -15.20
N TYR A 149 -14.04 -6.88 -14.55
CA TYR A 149 -14.10 -5.43 -14.63
C TYR A 149 -13.81 -4.82 -13.26
N ILE A 150 -12.87 -3.89 -13.21
CA ILE A 150 -12.41 -3.26 -11.98
C ILE A 150 -12.51 -1.74 -12.09
N ILE A 151 -12.70 -1.09 -10.95
CA ILE A 151 -12.52 0.35 -10.79
C ILE A 151 -11.09 0.59 -10.33
N MET A 152 -10.39 1.49 -11.02
CA MET A 152 -9.01 1.85 -10.68
C MET A 152 -8.96 3.27 -10.13
N ASP A 153 -8.44 3.41 -8.93
CA ASP A 153 -8.17 4.68 -8.29
C ASP A 153 -6.74 5.09 -8.55
N TRP A 154 -6.57 6.26 -9.16
CA TRP A 154 -5.26 6.80 -9.46
C TRP A 154 -4.94 7.98 -8.57
N ASP A 155 -3.74 7.94 -8.03
CA ASP A 155 -3.20 9.06 -7.27
C ASP A 155 -1.68 9.07 -7.32
N SER A 156 -1.12 10.22 -7.04
CA SER A 156 0.31 10.42 -6.97
C SER A 156 0.72 10.99 -5.62
N THR A 157 1.95 10.74 -5.25
CA THR A 157 2.45 11.21 -3.96
C THR A 157 3.86 11.76 -4.09
N VAL A 158 4.24 12.65 -3.18
CA VAL A 158 5.58 13.21 -3.15
C VAL A 158 6.48 12.36 -2.25
N MET A 159 7.63 11.94 -2.80
CA MET A 159 8.70 11.25 -2.09
C MET A 159 9.90 12.18 -1.99
N THR A 160 9.91 13.09 -1.01
CA THR A 160 10.99 14.07 -0.80
C THR A 160 12.33 13.39 -0.56
N LYS A 161 13.39 13.93 -1.17
CA LYS A 161 14.77 13.48 -1.00
C LYS A 161 15.63 14.59 -0.40
N TYR A 162 16.58 14.20 0.44
CA TYR A 162 17.46 15.14 1.16
C TYR A 162 18.90 15.13 0.66
N GLY A 163 19.19 14.30 -0.36
CA GLY A 163 20.48 14.20 -1.00
C GLY A 163 20.35 14.23 -2.52
N HIS A 164 21.46 14.00 -3.20
CA HIS A 164 21.51 13.92 -4.66
C HIS A 164 21.16 12.49 -5.12
N GLN A 165 19.87 12.19 -5.24
CA GLN A 165 19.40 10.93 -5.80
C GLN A 165 19.14 11.09 -7.29
N GLU A 166 19.69 10.17 -8.09
CA GLU A 166 19.49 10.12 -9.53
C GLU A 166 18.02 10.07 -9.90
N GLY A 167 17.57 10.99 -10.77
CA GLY A 167 16.17 11.10 -11.22
C GLY A 167 15.19 11.76 -10.22
N ALA A 168 15.69 12.27 -9.09
CA ALA A 168 14.90 13.13 -8.22
C ALA A 168 15.02 14.58 -8.68
N GLU A 169 13.87 15.22 -8.97
CA GLU A 169 13.82 16.58 -9.51
C GLU A 169 13.04 17.51 -8.57
N VAL A 170 13.30 18.80 -8.70
CA VAL A 170 12.56 19.84 -7.99
C VAL A 170 11.25 20.10 -8.72
N GLY A 171 10.13 19.91 -8.02
CA GLY A 171 8.80 20.13 -8.55
C GLY A 171 7.81 20.49 -7.45
N TYR A 172 6.53 20.21 -7.67
CA TYR A 172 5.50 20.47 -6.67
C TYR A 172 5.70 19.63 -5.42
N ASN A 173 6.08 20.28 -4.32
CA ASN A 173 6.25 19.67 -3.02
C ASN A 173 5.69 20.59 -1.94
N PRO A 174 4.43 20.42 -1.54
CA PRO A 174 3.77 21.32 -0.60
C PRO A 174 4.35 21.27 0.82
N THR A 175 4.96 20.13 1.20
CA THR A 175 5.52 19.96 2.54
C THR A 175 6.94 20.49 2.65
N LYS A 176 7.73 20.40 1.57
CA LYS A 176 9.14 20.80 1.52
C LYS A 176 9.45 21.48 0.18
N PRO A 177 8.97 22.72 -0.03
CA PRO A 177 9.21 23.47 -1.27
C PRO A 177 10.71 23.56 -1.61
N GLY A 178 11.05 23.43 -2.89
CA GLY A 178 12.42 23.51 -3.39
C GLY A 178 13.31 22.27 -3.15
N ARG A 179 12.77 21.23 -2.49
CA ARG A 179 13.51 19.96 -2.32
C ARG A 179 13.29 19.03 -3.51
N PRO A 180 14.36 18.35 -4.00
CA PRO A 180 14.21 17.28 -4.97
C PRO A 180 13.30 16.18 -4.44
N SER A 181 12.52 15.59 -5.33
CA SER A 181 11.59 14.51 -4.98
C SER A 181 11.39 13.57 -6.15
N PHE A 182 10.85 12.40 -5.87
CA PHE A 182 10.11 11.61 -6.86
C PHE A 182 8.61 11.88 -6.68
N HIS A 183 7.85 11.71 -7.76
CA HIS A 183 6.40 11.86 -7.78
C HIS A 183 5.74 10.59 -8.33
N PRO A 184 5.84 9.45 -7.60
CA PRO A 184 5.29 8.20 -8.07
C PRO A 184 3.78 8.26 -8.26
N LEU A 185 3.30 7.56 -9.30
CA LEU A 185 1.89 7.32 -9.59
C LEU A 185 1.54 5.89 -9.23
N LEU A 186 0.47 5.69 -8.49
CA LEU A 186 -0.09 4.38 -8.19
C LEU A 186 -1.50 4.25 -8.77
N GLY A 187 -1.78 3.04 -9.28
CA GLY A 187 -3.14 2.59 -9.55
C GLY A 187 -3.55 1.57 -8.49
N VAL A 188 -4.62 1.87 -7.76
CA VAL A 188 -5.18 1.06 -6.68
C VAL A 188 -6.52 0.49 -7.10
N VAL A 189 -6.73 -0.81 -6.94
CA VAL A 189 -8.02 -1.44 -7.23
C VAL A 189 -9.01 -1.10 -6.11
N ALA A 190 -10.07 -0.41 -6.45
CA ALA A 190 -11.08 0.05 -5.52
C ALA A 190 -11.62 -1.08 -4.60
N GLY A 191 -11.80 -0.79 -3.33
CA GLY A 191 -12.32 -1.73 -2.32
C GLY A 191 -11.35 -2.83 -1.90
N THR A 192 -10.16 -2.92 -2.51
CA THR A 192 -9.21 -4.00 -2.24
C THR A 192 -7.93 -3.57 -1.57
N ARG A 193 -7.54 -2.30 -1.68
CA ARG A 193 -6.23 -1.74 -1.33
C ARG A 193 -5.05 -2.34 -2.10
N LEU A 194 -5.28 -3.14 -3.14
CA LEU A 194 -4.22 -3.73 -3.96
C LEU A 194 -3.73 -2.73 -5.00
N CYS A 195 -2.42 -2.67 -5.16
CA CYS A 195 -1.73 -1.74 -6.05
C CYS A 195 -1.02 -2.51 -7.18
N PRO A 196 -1.70 -2.84 -8.29
CA PRO A 196 -1.08 -3.55 -9.40
C PRO A 196 -0.19 -2.68 -10.27
N VAL A 197 -0.36 -1.36 -10.24
CA VAL A 197 0.35 -0.42 -11.11
C VAL A 197 1.13 0.58 -10.30
N PHE A 198 2.40 0.74 -10.67
CA PHE A 198 3.32 1.69 -10.04
C PHE A 198 4.31 2.26 -11.06
N HIS A 199 4.41 3.58 -11.11
CA HIS A 199 5.40 4.31 -11.91
C HIS A 199 6.22 5.24 -11.03
N MET A 200 7.52 5.00 -10.96
CA MET A 200 8.45 5.95 -10.34
C MET A 200 8.72 7.10 -11.32
N ARG A 201 8.34 8.32 -10.97
CA ARG A 201 8.47 9.50 -11.83
C ARG A 201 9.28 10.59 -11.13
N PRO A 202 9.99 11.48 -11.88
CA PRO A 202 10.65 12.65 -11.32
C PRO A 202 9.67 13.60 -10.60
N GLY A 203 10.20 14.42 -9.70
CA GLY A 203 9.40 15.33 -8.87
C GLY A 203 8.74 16.49 -9.63
N ASP A 204 9.22 16.81 -10.81
CA ASP A 204 8.69 17.84 -11.71
C ASP A 204 7.50 17.36 -12.57
N THR A 205 7.08 16.09 -12.43
CA THR A 205 5.92 15.55 -13.14
C THR A 205 4.62 15.87 -12.41
N VAL A 206 3.53 16.00 -13.19
CA VAL A 206 2.15 16.08 -12.68
C VAL A 206 1.43 14.75 -12.84
N THR A 207 0.30 14.56 -12.14
CA THR A 207 -0.42 13.28 -12.10
C THR A 207 -0.76 12.75 -13.49
N SER A 208 -1.15 13.63 -14.42
CA SER A 208 -1.50 13.28 -15.81
C SER A 208 -0.33 13.00 -16.75
N THR A 209 0.91 13.21 -16.31
CA THR A 209 2.09 12.94 -17.15
C THR A 209 2.15 11.47 -17.55
N GLN A 210 2.29 11.21 -18.86
CA GLN A 210 2.35 9.85 -19.45
C GLN A 210 1.09 9.01 -19.15
N TRP A 211 -0.09 9.63 -19.14
CA TRP A 211 -1.36 8.94 -18.86
C TRP A 211 -1.60 7.74 -19.78
N GLU A 212 -1.47 7.90 -21.08
CA GLU A 212 -1.68 6.84 -22.07
C GLU A 212 -0.80 5.62 -21.76
N LYS A 213 0.51 5.86 -21.55
CA LYS A 213 1.43 4.80 -21.15
C LYS A 213 1.01 4.11 -19.86
N SER A 214 0.52 4.87 -18.88
CA SER A 214 0.05 4.29 -17.60
C SER A 214 -1.15 3.36 -17.81
N MET A 215 -2.03 3.69 -18.76
CA MET A 215 -3.16 2.85 -19.14
C MET A 215 -2.75 1.60 -19.92
N GLU A 216 -1.80 1.72 -20.84
CA GLU A 216 -1.22 0.59 -21.55
C GLU A 216 -0.53 -0.39 -20.59
N ASP A 217 0.26 0.12 -19.67
CA ASP A 217 0.92 -0.68 -18.65
C ASP A 217 -0.10 -1.35 -17.71
N ALA A 218 -1.14 -0.64 -17.30
CA ALA A 218 -2.23 -1.22 -16.50
C ALA A 218 -2.89 -2.39 -17.23
N GLN A 219 -3.26 -2.21 -18.50
CA GLN A 219 -3.86 -3.27 -19.31
C GLN A 219 -2.93 -4.48 -19.45
N ARG A 220 -1.64 -4.25 -19.65
CA ARG A 220 -0.62 -5.29 -19.80
C ARG A 220 -0.37 -6.05 -18.50
N TRP A 221 -0.37 -5.35 -17.34
CA TRP A 221 0.00 -5.92 -16.04
C TRP A 221 -1.16 -6.57 -15.29
N LEU A 222 -2.40 -6.19 -15.55
CA LEU A 222 -3.59 -6.67 -14.84
C LEU A 222 -4.03 -8.11 -15.16
N GLY A 223 -3.22 -8.89 -15.89
CA GLY A 223 -3.50 -10.31 -16.11
C GLY A 223 -4.80 -10.60 -16.86
N GLY A 224 -5.26 -9.69 -17.71
CA GLY A 224 -6.50 -9.81 -18.49
C GLY A 224 -7.71 -9.12 -17.84
N ARG A 225 -7.57 -8.55 -16.65
CA ARG A 225 -8.64 -7.72 -16.03
C ARG A 225 -8.78 -6.41 -16.78
N ARG A 226 -10.00 -5.90 -16.90
CA ARG A 226 -10.29 -4.65 -17.59
C ARG A 226 -10.67 -3.55 -16.61
N VAL A 227 -10.06 -2.39 -16.78
CA VAL A 227 -10.50 -1.20 -16.05
C VAL A 227 -11.80 -0.71 -16.68
N SER A 228 -12.88 -0.65 -15.92
CA SER A 228 -14.18 -0.11 -16.36
C SER A 228 -14.35 1.36 -16.04
N LEU A 229 -13.76 1.83 -14.94
CA LEU A 229 -13.81 3.21 -14.47
C LEU A 229 -12.47 3.61 -13.88
N ASN A 230 -11.94 4.75 -14.31
CA ASN A 230 -10.82 5.42 -13.67
C ASN A 230 -11.34 6.55 -12.79
N ARG A 231 -10.92 6.57 -11.50
CA ARG A 231 -11.18 7.67 -10.58
C ARG A 231 -9.89 8.38 -10.22
N GLY A 232 -9.95 9.67 -10.02
CA GLY A 232 -8.76 10.45 -9.64
C GLY A 232 -9.08 11.83 -9.08
N ASP A 233 -8.05 12.44 -8.54
CA ASP A 233 -8.12 13.78 -7.96
C ASP A 233 -8.12 14.89 -9.02
N LEU A 234 -7.93 16.13 -8.57
CA LEU A 234 -7.84 17.34 -9.39
C LEU A 234 -6.77 17.28 -10.48
N GLY A 235 -5.73 16.48 -10.30
CA GLY A 235 -4.61 16.35 -11.22
C GLY A 235 -4.97 15.60 -12.52
N LEU A 236 -6.05 14.81 -12.51
CA LEU A 236 -6.52 14.04 -13.66
C LEU A 236 -7.71 14.69 -14.38
N GLY A 237 -8.36 15.69 -13.77
CA GLY A 237 -9.49 16.42 -14.35
C GLY A 237 -9.08 17.44 -15.43
N ASN A 238 -8.21 17.05 -16.36
CA ASN A 238 -7.70 17.90 -17.45
C ASN A 238 -8.03 17.34 -18.83
N GLU A 239 -7.93 18.18 -19.86
CA GLU A 239 -8.33 17.83 -21.23
C GLU A 239 -7.63 16.60 -21.76
N THR A 240 -6.31 16.51 -21.62
CA THR A 240 -5.52 15.40 -22.19
C THR A 240 -6.00 14.04 -21.69
N VAL A 241 -6.28 13.94 -20.38
CA VAL A 241 -6.75 12.70 -19.76
C VAL A 241 -8.19 12.40 -20.17
N MET A 242 -9.09 13.40 -20.09
CA MET A 242 -10.51 13.20 -20.41
C MET A 242 -10.72 12.86 -21.89
N ALA A 243 -10.06 13.59 -22.80
CA ALA A 243 -10.14 13.33 -24.23
C ALA A 243 -9.60 11.94 -24.58
N TRP A 244 -8.54 11.48 -23.90
CA TRP A 244 -8.06 10.11 -24.09
C TRP A 244 -9.17 9.09 -23.81
N HIS A 245 -9.97 9.25 -22.76
CA HIS A 245 -11.07 8.35 -22.44
C HIS A 245 -12.20 8.36 -23.49
N GLU A 246 -12.41 9.53 -24.13
CA GLU A 246 -13.52 9.76 -25.05
C GLU A 246 -13.21 9.40 -26.51
N GLN A 247 -11.94 9.29 -26.89
CA GLN A 247 -11.51 9.12 -28.29
C GLN A 247 -11.86 7.76 -28.89
N LYS A 248 -11.99 6.71 -28.11
CA LYS A 248 -12.26 5.34 -28.61
C LYS A 248 -13.31 4.63 -27.79
N THR A 249 -14.24 3.98 -28.47
CA THR A 249 -15.21 3.07 -27.86
C THR A 249 -14.48 1.94 -27.12
N GLY A 250 -14.94 1.56 -25.95
CA GLY A 250 -14.36 0.48 -25.14
C GLY A 250 -13.24 0.92 -24.21
N ARG A 251 -12.85 2.20 -24.20
CA ARG A 251 -12.02 2.76 -23.15
C ARG A 251 -12.82 2.87 -21.83
N PRO A 252 -12.15 2.80 -20.67
CA PRO A 252 -12.82 2.93 -19.37
C PRO A 252 -13.53 4.28 -19.25
N HIS A 253 -14.60 4.31 -18.48
CA HIS A 253 -15.19 5.55 -18.02
C HIS A 253 -14.21 6.30 -17.10
N PHE A 254 -14.50 7.58 -16.86
CA PHE A 254 -13.74 8.37 -15.89
C PHE A 254 -14.66 9.12 -14.92
N LEU A 255 -14.11 9.39 -13.73
CA LEU A 255 -14.70 10.20 -12.69
C LEU A 255 -13.60 10.97 -11.98
N PHE A 256 -13.45 12.25 -12.26
CA PHE A 256 -12.41 13.10 -11.72
C PHE A 256 -12.97 14.30 -10.97
N LYS A 257 -12.29 14.69 -9.89
CA LYS A 257 -12.61 15.95 -9.20
C LYS A 257 -12.15 17.14 -10.03
N LEU A 258 -12.95 18.20 -10.05
CA LEU A 258 -12.58 19.45 -10.69
C LEU A 258 -12.13 20.50 -9.67
N LYS A 259 -11.16 21.31 -10.07
CA LYS A 259 -10.76 22.50 -9.31
C LYS A 259 -11.89 23.54 -9.38
N LEU A 260 -12.20 24.17 -8.26
CA LEU A 260 -13.18 25.26 -8.17
C LEU A 260 -12.59 26.55 -8.76
N THR A 261 -12.42 26.58 -10.08
CA THR A 261 -12.01 27.78 -10.84
C THR A 261 -13.14 28.82 -10.90
N GLY A 262 -12.85 30.03 -11.38
CA GLY A 262 -13.86 31.08 -11.56
C GLY A 262 -15.06 30.61 -12.39
N ASN A 263 -14.81 29.89 -13.50
CA ASN A 263 -15.89 29.39 -14.37
C ASN A 263 -16.73 28.29 -13.69
N VAL A 264 -16.10 27.42 -12.89
CA VAL A 264 -16.82 26.38 -12.11
C VAL A 264 -17.65 27.04 -11.01
N ARG A 265 -17.11 28.06 -10.32
CA ARG A 265 -17.86 28.82 -9.31
C ARG A 265 -19.04 29.60 -9.92
N LYS A 266 -18.88 30.15 -11.13
CA LYS A 266 -19.95 30.79 -11.89
C LYS A 266 -21.07 29.79 -12.19
N ALA A 267 -20.74 28.60 -12.70
CA ALA A 267 -21.73 27.54 -12.95
C ALA A 267 -22.49 27.13 -11.68
N ILE A 268 -21.81 27.03 -10.53
CA ILE A 268 -22.46 26.78 -9.25
C ILE A 268 -23.44 27.89 -8.88
N ALA A 269 -23.05 29.17 -9.06
CA ALA A 269 -23.87 30.32 -8.73
C ALA A 269 -25.10 30.47 -9.65
N GLU A 270 -24.96 30.08 -10.92
CA GLU A 270 -26.03 30.12 -11.92
C GLU A 270 -27.00 28.94 -11.81
N THR A 271 -26.67 27.90 -11.01
CA THR A 271 -27.55 26.75 -10.78
C THR A 271 -28.75 27.18 -9.92
N SER A 272 -29.96 27.06 -10.48
CA SER A 272 -31.20 27.44 -9.80
C SER A 272 -31.39 26.67 -8.48
N ALA A 273 -32.05 27.26 -7.50
CA ALA A 273 -32.35 26.64 -6.24
C ALA A 273 -33.12 25.30 -6.39
N ALA A 274 -34.04 25.24 -7.37
CA ALA A 274 -34.85 24.06 -7.66
C ALA A 274 -34.04 22.90 -8.28
N ALA A 275 -32.87 23.16 -8.86
CA ALA A 275 -32.03 22.12 -9.46
C ALA A 275 -31.24 21.31 -8.42
N TRP A 276 -31.17 21.77 -7.16
CA TRP A 276 -30.47 21.08 -6.11
C TRP A 276 -31.36 20.03 -5.41
N VAL A 277 -31.06 18.77 -5.64
CA VAL A 277 -31.80 17.63 -5.10
C VAL A 277 -31.01 16.99 -3.96
N GLY A 278 -31.62 16.82 -2.81
CA GLY A 278 -31.05 16.10 -1.67
C GLY A 278 -31.20 14.58 -1.83
N ALA A 279 -30.43 13.84 -1.05
CA ALA A 279 -30.59 12.40 -0.88
C ALA A 279 -30.51 12.08 0.61
N GLU A 280 -31.58 11.50 1.18
CA GLU A 280 -31.66 11.21 2.64
C GLU A 280 -30.50 10.39 3.17
N HIS A 281 -30.06 9.38 2.42
CA HIS A 281 -28.96 8.51 2.81
C HIS A 281 -27.56 9.16 2.76
N LEU A 282 -27.44 10.35 2.16
CA LEU A 282 -26.22 11.15 2.09
C LEU A 282 -26.24 12.37 3.04
N GLY A 283 -27.21 12.43 3.92
CA GLY A 283 -27.33 13.46 4.94
C GLY A 283 -27.60 14.85 4.33
N THR A 284 -26.78 15.84 4.67
CA THR A 284 -26.97 17.23 4.24
C THR A 284 -26.42 17.56 2.85
N TRP A 285 -26.01 16.55 2.07
CA TRP A 285 -25.55 16.76 0.70
C TRP A 285 -26.71 16.99 -0.26
N GLN A 286 -26.53 17.94 -1.16
CA GLN A 286 -27.42 18.22 -2.29
C GLN A 286 -26.62 18.18 -3.59
N PHE A 287 -27.27 17.81 -4.68
CA PHE A 287 -26.66 17.56 -5.98
C PHE A 287 -27.40 18.28 -7.09
N ALA A 288 -26.67 18.77 -8.06
CA ALA A 288 -27.18 19.25 -9.31
C ALA A 288 -26.29 18.74 -10.46
N GLU A 289 -26.85 18.64 -11.65
CA GLU A 289 -26.13 18.31 -12.87
C GLU A 289 -26.02 19.55 -13.77
N ALA A 290 -24.87 19.67 -14.41
CA ALA A 290 -24.61 20.68 -15.42
C ALA A 290 -23.84 20.08 -16.60
N ARG A 291 -23.92 20.72 -17.74
CA ARG A 291 -23.01 20.47 -18.84
C ARG A 291 -22.12 21.70 -18.99
N LEU A 292 -20.82 21.51 -18.95
CA LEU A 292 -19.86 22.59 -19.01
C LEU A 292 -18.85 22.35 -20.12
N LYS A 293 -18.50 23.46 -20.80
CA LYS A 293 -17.33 23.54 -21.65
C LYS A 293 -16.39 24.59 -21.08
N LEU A 294 -15.43 24.11 -20.29
CA LEU A 294 -14.44 25.00 -19.70
C LEU A 294 -13.38 25.40 -20.72
N GLN A 295 -12.67 26.49 -20.45
CA GLN A 295 -11.56 26.93 -21.28
C GLN A 295 -10.51 25.82 -21.42
N GLY A 296 -10.08 25.52 -22.64
CA GLY A 296 -9.15 24.44 -22.96
C GLY A 296 -9.80 23.04 -23.13
N TRP A 297 -11.11 22.92 -22.94
CA TRP A 297 -11.84 21.70 -23.25
C TRP A 297 -12.29 21.66 -24.72
N SER A 298 -12.05 20.51 -25.38
CA SER A 298 -12.48 20.30 -26.77
C SER A 298 -14.00 20.12 -26.89
N ALA A 299 -14.63 19.53 -25.87
CA ALA A 299 -16.05 19.21 -25.83
C ALA A 299 -16.73 19.65 -24.53
N GLU A 300 -18.05 19.74 -24.59
CA GLU A 300 -18.89 19.90 -23.42
C GLU A 300 -19.00 18.58 -22.68
N ARG A 301 -18.86 18.61 -21.34
CA ARG A 301 -18.88 17.40 -20.49
C ARG A 301 -19.89 17.49 -19.37
N ARG A 302 -20.37 16.33 -18.96
CA ARG A 302 -21.25 16.17 -17.80
C ARG A 302 -20.48 16.47 -16.53
N VAL A 303 -21.03 17.36 -15.71
CA VAL A 303 -20.44 17.80 -14.44
C VAL A 303 -21.47 17.64 -13.33
N ILE A 304 -21.07 17.04 -12.25
CA ILE A 304 -21.88 16.89 -11.04
C ILE A 304 -21.42 17.94 -10.03
N LEU A 305 -22.37 18.77 -9.65
CA LEU A 305 -22.20 19.78 -8.62
C LEU A 305 -22.75 19.19 -7.31
N SER A 306 -21.92 19.16 -6.26
CA SER A 306 -22.32 18.70 -4.94
C SER A 306 -22.10 19.83 -3.94
N ARG A 307 -23.07 20.04 -3.04
CA ARG A 307 -22.93 20.98 -1.93
C ARG A 307 -23.39 20.36 -0.62
N LYS A 308 -22.75 20.75 0.46
CA LYS A 308 -23.11 20.35 1.83
C LYS A 308 -23.33 21.60 2.65
N SER A 309 -24.47 21.72 3.33
CA SER A 309 -24.71 22.81 4.28
C SER A 309 -23.74 22.67 5.45
N GLN A 310 -22.97 23.70 5.70
CA GLN A 310 -22.24 23.86 6.95
C GLN A 310 -23.25 24.43 7.94
N GLY A 311 -23.67 23.64 8.93
CA GLY A 311 -24.67 24.03 9.92
C GLY A 311 -24.40 25.43 10.48
N THR A 312 -25.44 26.13 10.90
CA THR A 312 -25.41 27.49 11.46
C THR A 312 -24.33 27.63 12.54
N VAL A 313 -23.21 28.19 12.18
CA VAL A 313 -22.31 28.82 13.13
C VAL A 313 -23.01 30.11 13.59
N SER A 314 -23.20 30.26 14.90
CA SER A 314 -23.91 31.41 15.48
C SER A 314 -23.41 32.72 14.87
N ALA A 315 -24.32 33.53 14.39
CA ALA A 315 -24.10 34.80 13.70
C ALA A 315 -23.37 35.88 14.53
N ALA A 316 -22.94 35.57 15.73
CA ALA A 316 -22.40 36.55 16.69
C ALA A 316 -20.89 36.84 16.55
N ALA A 317 -20.16 36.14 15.68
CA ALA A 317 -18.69 36.24 15.67
C ALA A 317 -18.03 36.65 14.35
N CYS A 318 -18.71 36.79 13.23
CA CYS A 318 -18.05 36.97 11.91
C CYS A 318 -18.81 37.89 10.97
N GLY A 319 -18.12 38.93 10.48
CA GLY A 319 -18.63 39.91 9.54
C GLY A 319 -18.92 39.34 8.13
N GLU A 320 -19.34 40.15 7.17
CA GLU A 320 -19.83 39.84 5.80
C GLU A 320 -19.06 38.79 4.98
N PHE A 321 -17.85 38.45 5.35
CA PHE A 321 -17.03 37.44 4.70
C PHE A 321 -17.61 36.02 4.84
N TRP A 322 -18.38 35.72 5.88
CA TRP A 322 -18.92 34.39 6.21
C TRP A 322 -20.27 34.07 5.57
N GLU A 323 -21.02 35.04 5.16
CA GLU A 323 -22.29 34.80 4.44
C GLU A 323 -22.09 34.12 3.07
N LYS A 324 -20.91 34.26 2.47
CA LYS A 324 -20.56 33.63 1.18
C LYS A 324 -20.24 32.13 1.26
N ASN A 325 -20.00 31.56 2.43
CA ASN A 325 -19.53 30.18 2.59
C ASN A 325 -20.50 29.28 3.37
N LYS A 326 -21.80 29.41 3.17
CA LYS A 326 -22.83 28.54 3.76
C LYS A 326 -22.73 27.07 3.32
N HIS A 327 -21.93 26.78 2.29
CA HIS A 327 -21.82 25.44 1.71
C HIS A 327 -20.38 25.06 1.41
N GLU A 328 -20.04 23.81 1.70
CA GLU A 328 -18.88 23.12 1.14
C GLU A 328 -19.27 22.58 -0.24
N PHE A 329 -18.40 22.77 -1.25
CA PHE A 329 -18.66 22.30 -2.62
C PHE A 329 -17.64 21.26 -3.04
N ALA A 330 -18.12 20.21 -3.73
CA ALA A 330 -17.30 19.28 -4.49
C ALA A 330 -17.88 19.15 -5.91
N VAL A 331 -17.01 19.20 -6.91
CA VAL A 331 -17.43 19.18 -8.32
C VAL A 331 -16.69 18.06 -9.03
N TYR A 332 -17.43 17.27 -9.80
CA TYR A 332 -16.89 16.12 -10.52
C TYR A 332 -17.21 16.21 -12.00
N VAL A 333 -16.28 15.80 -12.85
CA VAL A 333 -16.48 15.62 -14.27
C VAL A 333 -16.44 14.13 -14.61
N THR A 334 -17.34 13.69 -15.50
CA THR A 334 -17.47 12.29 -15.84
C THR A 334 -18.07 12.08 -17.23
N ASN A 335 -17.76 10.92 -17.84
CA ASN A 335 -18.46 10.39 -19.01
C ASN A 335 -19.37 9.18 -18.68
N LEU A 336 -19.65 8.94 -17.39
CA LEU A 336 -20.64 7.93 -16.99
C LEU A 336 -22.02 8.26 -17.58
N PRO A 337 -22.82 7.24 -17.95
CA PRO A 337 -24.11 7.44 -18.57
C PRO A 337 -25.11 8.15 -17.64
N PRO A 338 -26.17 8.79 -18.18
CA PRO A 338 -27.22 9.46 -17.38
C PRO A 338 -27.93 8.54 -16.38
N SER A 339 -27.94 7.22 -16.63
CA SER A 339 -28.46 6.23 -15.67
C SER A 339 -27.70 6.20 -14.33
N CYS A 340 -26.44 6.65 -14.30
CA CYS A 340 -25.72 6.89 -13.06
C CYS A 340 -26.13 8.24 -12.50
N THR A 341 -26.91 8.25 -11.42
CA THR A 341 -27.41 9.50 -10.82
C THR A 341 -26.28 10.33 -10.19
N ALA A 342 -26.52 11.62 -9.96
CA ALA A 342 -25.55 12.51 -9.31
C ALA A 342 -25.14 12.00 -7.91
N GLN A 343 -26.10 11.45 -7.17
CA GLN A 343 -25.88 10.84 -5.86
C GLN A 343 -24.94 9.64 -5.94
N THR A 344 -25.20 8.72 -6.89
CA THR A 344 -24.35 7.57 -7.15
C THR A 344 -22.92 7.99 -7.50
N ILE A 345 -22.77 8.99 -8.39
CA ILE A 345 -21.46 9.50 -8.79
C ILE A 345 -20.71 10.12 -7.60
N HIS A 346 -21.41 10.89 -6.76
CA HIS A 346 -20.80 11.43 -5.55
C HIS A 346 -20.33 10.33 -4.59
N GLN A 347 -21.14 9.30 -4.35
CA GLN A 347 -20.75 8.17 -3.51
C GLN A 347 -19.58 7.40 -4.13
N LEU A 348 -19.62 7.09 -5.41
CA LEU A 348 -18.50 6.48 -6.14
C LEU A 348 -17.20 7.26 -5.97
N TYR A 349 -17.27 8.59 -5.99
CA TYR A 349 -16.07 9.40 -5.75
C TYR A 349 -15.60 9.35 -4.29
N ARG A 350 -16.51 9.36 -3.33
CA ARG A 350 -16.17 9.29 -1.89
C ARG A 350 -15.49 7.96 -1.52
N ASP A 351 -15.90 6.88 -2.16
CA ASP A 351 -15.29 5.55 -1.95
C ASP A 351 -13.81 5.51 -2.37
N ARG A 352 -13.32 6.52 -3.10
CA ARG A 352 -11.91 6.70 -3.43
C ARG A 352 -11.05 7.05 -2.21
N ALA A 353 -11.62 7.50 -1.11
CA ALA A 353 -10.86 7.91 0.08
C ALA A 353 -9.92 6.82 0.62
N ASP A 354 -10.17 5.56 0.29
CA ASP A 354 -9.31 4.45 0.70
C ASP A 354 -7.89 4.50 0.09
N VAL A 355 -7.71 5.17 -1.05
CA VAL A 355 -6.37 5.40 -1.66
C VAL A 355 -5.47 6.25 -0.78
N GLU A 356 -6.05 7.24 -0.09
CA GLU A 356 -5.29 8.07 0.85
C GLU A 356 -4.74 7.24 2.01
N ASN A 357 -5.53 6.28 2.51
CA ASN A 357 -5.10 5.33 3.53
C ASN A 357 -3.98 4.41 3.01
N VAL A 358 -4.05 3.98 1.75
CA VAL A 358 -2.98 3.18 1.12
C VAL A 358 -1.66 3.96 1.11
N PHE A 359 -1.69 5.23 0.71
CA PHE A 359 -0.48 6.06 0.72
C PHE A 359 0.06 6.32 2.12
N ASP A 360 -0.82 6.57 3.08
CA ASP A 360 -0.42 6.75 4.47
C ASP A 360 0.28 5.50 5.00
N GLU A 361 -0.31 4.34 4.79
CA GLU A 361 0.25 3.06 5.20
C GLU A 361 1.60 2.78 4.52
N LEU A 362 1.71 2.95 3.20
CA LEU A 362 2.95 2.74 2.45
C LEU A 362 4.08 3.64 2.95
N LYS A 363 3.83 4.93 3.16
CA LYS A 363 4.83 5.89 3.62
C LYS A 363 5.24 5.68 5.06
N ASN A 364 4.27 5.51 5.94
CA ASN A 364 4.48 5.57 7.38
C ASN A 364 4.75 4.20 8.00
N GLN A 365 4.38 3.10 7.33
CA GLN A 365 4.43 1.76 7.90
C GLN A 365 5.27 0.77 7.08
N TRP A 366 5.58 1.04 5.80
CA TRP A 366 6.29 0.11 4.92
C TRP A 366 7.68 0.58 4.47
N GLY A 367 8.12 1.74 4.92
CA GLY A 367 9.40 2.29 4.48
C GLY A 367 9.48 2.62 2.99
N PHE A 368 8.33 2.82 2.33
CA PHE A 368 8.23 3.11 0.89
C PHE A 368 9.08 4.30 0.45
N ASN A 369 9.27 5.27 1.34
CA ASN A 369 10.13 6.45 1.16
C ASN A 369 11.58 6.25 1.63
N GLY A 370 11.86 5.20 2.38
CA GLY A 370 13.05 5.06 3.21
C GLY A 370 14.17 4.22 2.61
N PHE A 371 13.83 3.20 1.81
CA PHE A 371 14.82 2.40 1.09
C PHE A 371 15.35 3.15 -0.14
N CYS A 372 16.18 4.15 0.09
CA CYS A 372 16.73 4.98 -0.98
C CYS A 372 18.26 4.86 -1.08
N SER A 373 18.76 5.10 -2.29
CA SER A 373 20.16 5.14 -2.64
C SER A 373 20.39 6.37 -3.53
N LYS A 374 21.66 6.75 -3.75
CA LYS A 374 22.01 7.72 -4.80
C LYS A 374 21.61 7.23 -6.20
N ASN A 375 21.61 5.90 -6.40
CA ASN A 375 21.27 5.29 -7.67
C ASN A 375 19.75 5.07 -7.80
N ARG A 376 19.18 5.47 -8.94
CA ARG A 376 17.75 5.36 -9.25
C ARG A 376 17.26 3.92 -9.29
N ALA A 377 17.99 3.03 -9.97
CA ALA A 377 17.58 1.63 -10.11
C ALA A 377 17.40 0.95 -8.74
N THR A 378 18.36 1.19 -7.81
CA THR A 378 18.27 0.68 -6.44
C THR A 378 17.02 1.19 -5.71
N THR A 379 16.76 2.51 -5.83
CA THR A 379 15.61 3.14 -5.14
C THR A 379 14.28 2.66 -5.73
N GLU A 380 14.19 2.56 -7.04
CA GLU A 380 12.95 2.13 -7.73
C GLU A 380 12.64 0.66 -7.47
N LEU A 381 13.63 -0.23 -7.57
CA LEU A 381 13.42 -1.66 -7.30
C LEU A 381 13.03 -1.91 -5.84
N ALA A 382 13.64 -1.18 -4.89
CA ALA A 382 13.25 -1.24 -3.50
C ALA A 382 11.80 -0.81 -3.28
N ALA A 383 11.35 0.29 -3.92
CA ALA A 383 9.96 0.73 -3.83
C ALA A 383 8.98 -0.29 -4.42
N ARG A 384 9.32 -0.91 -5.57
CA ARG A 384 8.50 -1.96 -6.20
C ARG A 384 8.38 -3.21 -5.35
N LEU A 385 9.48 -3.67 -4.76
CA LEU A 385 9.47 -4.83 -3.87
C LEU A 385 8.75 -4.52 -2.55
N THR A 386 8.89 -3.31 -2.02
CA THR A 386 8.10 -2.86 -0.86
C THR A 386 6.60 -2.89 -1.17
N LEU A 387 6.20 -2.42 -2.35
CA LEU A 387 4.81 -2.47 -2.80
C LEU A 387 4.32 -3.92 -3.00
N LEU A 388 5.19 -4.81 -3.49
CA LEU A 388 4.87 -6.23 -3.59
C LEU A 388 4.60 -6.84 -2.20
N VAL A 389 5.46 -6.55 -1.22
CA VAL A 389 5.26 -7.02 0.17
C VAL A 389 3.96 -6.47 0.75
N TYR A 390 3.65 -5.20 0.49
CA TYR A 390 2.38 -4.58 0.88
C TYR A 390 1.16 -5.30 0.25
N ASN A 391 1.20 -5.61 -1.04
CA ASN A 391 0.14 -6.35 -1.71
C ASN A 391 -0.02 -7.76 -1.12
N LEU A 392 1.09 -8.47 -0.89
CA LEU A 392 1.08 -9.79 -0.26
C LEU A 392 0.55 -9.72 1.18
N TRP A 393 0.91 -8.69 1.94
CA TRP A 393 0.37 -8.44 3.26
C TRP A 393 -1.14 -8.23 3.24
N THR A 394 -1.61 -7.41 2.31
CA THR A 394 -3.05 -7.12 2.13
C THR A 394 -3.84 -8.40 1.86
N LEU A 395 -3.25 -9.37 1.18
CA LEU A 395 -3.85 -10.70 0.97
C LEU A 395 -3.75 -11.58 2.23
N PHE A 396 -2.58 -11.63 2.84
CA PHE A 396 -2.30 -12.48 4.00
C PHE A 396 -3.21 -12.16 5.19
N VAL A 397 -3.35 -10.88 5.53
CA VAL A 397 -4.15 -10.48 6.70
C VAL A 397 -5.63 -10.83 6.59
N ARG A 398 -6.15 -11.06 5.37
CA ARG A 398 -7.53 -11.51 5.16
C ARG A 398 -7.79 -12.92 5.65
N PHE A 399 -6.76 -13.77 5.72
CA PHE A 399 -6.89 -15.07 6.37
C PHE A 399 -7.02 -14.94 7.88
N ILE A 400 -6.37 -13.95 8.47
CA ILE A 400 -6.38 -13.73 9.91
C ILE A 400 -7.63 -12.98 10.36
N ILE A 401 -7.95 -11.86 9.66
CA ILE A 401 -9.15 -11.04 9.90
C ILE A 401 -9.86 -10.81 8.57
N PRO A 402 -10.85 -11.66 8.19
CA PRO A 402 -11.55 -11.53 6.92
C PRO A 402 -12.36 -10.24 6.78
N ALA A 403 -12.91 -9.72 7.87
CA ALA A 403 -13.90 -8.65 7.86
C ALA A 403 -13.36 -7.30 7.38
N HIS A 404 -12.05 -7.02 7.54
CA HIS A 404 -11.45 -5.75 7.17
C HIS A 404 -9.94 -5.85 7.00
N HIS A 405 -9.36 -4.91 6.25
CA HIS A 405 -7.91 -4.78 6.15
C HIS A 405 -7.29 -4.42 7.49
N THR A 406 -6.19 -5.07 7.83
CA THR A 406 -5.41 -4.75 9.02
C THR A 406 -4.06 -4.17 8.60
N GLU A 407 -3.87 -2.90 8.90
CA GLU A 407 -2.65 -2.17 8.59
C GLU A 407 -1.41 -2.78 9.26
N ALA A 408 -0.26 -2.63 8.62
CA ALA A 408 0.99 -3.25 9.05
C ALA A 408 1.38 -2.90 10.49
N LYS A 409 1.23 -1.66 10.93
CA LYS A 409 1.59 -1.23 12.29
C LYS A 409 0.85 -2.04 13.37
N LYS A 410 -0.45 -2.31 13.17
CA LYS A 410 -1.26 -3.13 14.06
C LYS A 410 -1.00 -4.61 13.83
N GLY A 411 -1.04 -5.04 12.57
CA GLY A 411 -0.93 -6.45 12.22
C GLY A 411 0.42 -7.07 12.54
N ARG A 412 1.53 -6.33 12.38
CA ARG A 412 2.86 -6.82 12.79
C ARG A 412 2.90 -7.20 14.25
N ARG A 413 2.36 -6.36 15.13
CA ARG A 413 2.32 -6.62 16.59
C ARG A 413 1.45 -7.83 16.93
N TRP A 414 0.44 -8.10 16.12
CA TRP A 414 -0.54 -9.15 16.40
C TRP A 414 -0.23 -10.47 15.70
N PHE A 415 0.38 -10.42 14.49
CA PHE A 415 0.54 -11.60 13.65
C PHE A 415 1.98 -12.03 13.44
N LEU A 416 2.94 -11.10 13.49
CA LEU A 416 4.33 -11.38 13.16
C LEU A 416 5.25 -11.34 14.38
N ILE A 417 5.14 -10.30 15.22
CA ILE A 417 6.03 -10.09 16.36
C ILE A 417 5.49 -10.88 17.54
N ILE A 418 5.79 -12.18 17.53
CA ILE A 418 5.39 -13.14 18.56
C ILE A 418 6.66 -13.88 18.99
N ALA A 419 7.00 -13.80 20.28
CA ALA A 419 8.16 -14.51 20.79
C ALA A 419 8.03 -16.01 20.52
N ALA A 420 9.06 -16.60 19.93
CA ALA A 420 9.05 -17.99 19.55
C ALA A 420 10.42 -18.65 19.71
N ARG A 421 10.42 -19.97 19.82
CA ARG A 421 11.59 -20.82 19.87
C ARG A 421 11.46 -21.91 18.82
N LEU A 422 12.48 -22.04 17.97
CA LEU A 422 12.59 -23.17 17.04
C LEU A 422 13.22 -24.35 17.78
N VAL A 423 12.53 -25.48 17.76
CA VAL A 423 12.99 -26.74 18.34
C VAL A 423 13.12 -27.79 17.25
N GLU A 424 14.24 -28.45 17.20
CA GLU A 424 14.47 -29.55 16.26
C GLU A 424 14.53 -30.90 17.04
N SER A 425 13.75 -31.84 16.55
CA SER A 425 13.78 -33.23 17.06
C SER A 425 13.84 -34.20 15.89
N GLY A 426 15.01 -34.77 15.66
CA GLY A 426 15.27 -35.59 14.48
C GLY A 426 15.09 -34.78 13.17
N ARG A 427 14.13 -35.19 12.33
CA ARG A 427 13.80 -34.49 11.06
C ARG A 427 12.63 -33.49 11.18
N GLN A 428 12.08 -33.36 12.38
CA GLN A 428 10.91 -32.47 12.58
C GLN A 428 11.39 -31.15 13.17
N LYS A 429 10.84 -30.05 12.63
CA LYS A 429 11.02 -28.71 13.13
C LYS A 429 9.69 -28.21 13.71
N GLU A 430 9.71 -27.76 14.95
CA GLU A 430 8.56 -27.19 15.64
C GLU A 430 8.89 -25.76 16.06
N LEU A 431 8.04 -24.80 15.67
CA LEU A 431 8.13 -23.44 16.18
C LEU A 431 7.14 -23.28 17.34
N GLN A 432 7.66 -23.21 18.55
CA GLN A 432 6.89 -22.96 19.75
C GLN A 432 6.67 -21.46 19.92
N ILE A 433 5.41 -21.01 19.86
CA ILE A 433 5.04 -19.59 19.93
C ILE A 433 4.41 -19.26 21.29
N SER A 434 4.75 -18.08 21.85
CA SER A 434 4.19 -17.61 23.11
C SER A 434 2.97 -16.71 22.85
N ILE A 435 1.76 -17.29 22.93
CA ILE A 435 0.50 -16.56 22.76
C ILE A 435 -0.35 -16.72 24.03
N ARG A 436 -0.91 -15.63 24.51
CA ARG A 436 -1.77 -15.60 25.71
C ARG A 436 -3.02 -14.75 25.47
N GLY A 437 -4.11 -15.08 26.17
CA GLY A 437 -5.36 -14.30 26.17
C GLY A 437 -6.27 -14.55 24.97
N GLY A 438 -7.32 -13.77 24.84
CA GLY A 438 -8.36 -13.92 23.80
C GLY A 438 -7.89 -13.80 22.35
N TRP A 439 -6.69 -13.26 22.16
CA TRP A 439 -6.03 -13.17 20.84
C TRP A 439 -5.60 -14.55 20.30
N ALA A 440 -5.33 -15.51 21.18
CA ALA A 440 -4.89 -16.85 20.79
C ALA A 440 -5.93 -17.56 19.90
N GLU A 441 -7.21 -17.45 20.19
CA GLU A 441 -8.28 -18.09 19.42
C GLU A 441 -8.41 -17.46 18.02
N GLN A 442 -8.37 -16.12 17.90
CA GLN A 442 -8.42 -15.45 16.61
C GLN A 442 -7.24 -15.84 15.71
N LEU A 443 -6.05 -15.95 16.30
CA LEU A 443 -4.86 -16.36 15.57
C LEU A 443 -4.96 -17.82 15.12
N LYS A 444 -5.43 -18.71 16.00
CA LYS A 444 -5.68 -20.13 15.68
C LYS A 444 -6.68 -20.28 14.53
N GLU A 445 -7.81 -19.58 14.58
CA GLU A 445 -8.78 -19.56 13.49
C GLU A 445 -8.19 -19.04 12.18
N GLY A 446 -7.39 -17.98 12.25
CA GLY A 446 -6.68 -17.43 11.08
C GLY A 446 -5.71 -18.42 10.47
N TYR A 447 -4.91 -19.09 11.30
CA TYR A 447 -3.98 -20.12 10.85
C TYR A 447 -4.71 -21.36 10.30
N THR A 448 -5.85 -21.73 10.86
CA THR A 448 -6.69 -22.80 10.34
C THR A 448 -7.20 -22.43 8.93
N ARG A 449 -7.75 -21.22 8.73
CA ARG A 449 -8.18 -20.75 7.41
C ARG A 449 -7.05 -20.76 6.37
N LEU A 450 -5.86 -20.30 6.76
CA LEU A 450 -4.67 -20.31 5.90
C LEU A 450 -4.27 -21.76 5.55
N HIS A 451 -4.20 -22.65 6.56
CA HIS A 451 -3.85 -24.05 6.37
C HIS A 451 -4.83 -24.77 5.43
N ASP A 452 -6.14 -24.55 5.62
CA ASP A 452 -7.18 -25.17 4.79
C ASP A 452 -7.11 -24.65 3.35
N TRP A 453 -6.82 -23.35 3.18
CA TRP A 453 -6.59 -22.78 1.86
C TRP A 453 -5.37 -23.42 1.18
N ILE A 454 -4.24 -23.56 1.87
CA ILE A 454 -3.05 -24.22 1.32
C ILE A 454 -3.35 -25.65 0.90
N ARG A 455 -4.13 -26.41 1.70
CA ARG A 455 -4.49 -27.79 1.40
C ARG A 455 -5.52 -27.96 0.29
N SER A 456 -6.44 -27.02 0.16
CA SER A 456 -7.60 -27.13 -0.75
C SER A 456 -7.29 -26.70 -2.17
N THR A 457 -6.19 -26.00 -2.42
CA THR A 457 -5.94 -25.35 -3.70
C THR A 457 -4.54 -25.64 -4.23
N ALA A 458 -4.45 -26.09 -5.49
CA ALA A 458 -3.39 -25.57 -6.35
C ALA A 458 -3.44 -24.04 -6.27
N PRO A 459 -2.31 -23.29 -6.35
CA PRO A 459 -2.25 -21.84 -6.08
C PRO A 459 -3.26 -21.05 -6.93
N GLN A 460 -4.51 -20.99 -6.49
CA GLN A 460 -5.61 -20.27 -7.12
C GLN A 460 -6.01 -19.13 -6.23
N LEU A 461 -5.49 -17.96 -6.55
CA LEU A 461 -5.82 -16.71 -5.87
C LEU A 461 -7.32 -16.34 -5.91
N LYS A 462 -8.12 -16.95 -6.79
CA LYS A 462 -9.59 -16.76 -6.81
C LYS A 462 -10.26 -17.01 -5.46
N LYS A 463 -9.71 -17.90 -4.63
CA LYS A 463 -10.24 -18.18 -3.28
C LYS A 463 -9.68 -17.28 -2.18
N VAL A 464 -8.65 -16.48 -2.47
CA VAL A 464 -8.12 -15.47 -1.53
C VAL A 464 -8.99 -14.21 -1.52
N PHE A 465 -9.89 -14.08 -2.50
CA PHE A 465 -10.77 -12.92 -2.68
C PHE A 465 -12.27 -13.31 -2.64
N PRO A 466 -12.76 -14.08 -1.65
CA PRO A 466 -14.17 -14.42 -1.63
C PRO A 466 -15.08 -13.18 -1.62
N ASP A 467 -14.60 -12.08 -1.00
CA ASP A 467 -15.38 -10.86 -0.81
C ASP A 467 -15.10 -9.74 -1.83
N ILE A 468 -14.13 -9.94 -2.74
CA ILE A 468 -13.78 -8.94 -3.76
C ILE A 468 -14.63 -9.10 -5.02
N THR A 469 -15.16 -10.29 -5.26
CA THR A 469 -16.06 -10.56 -6.38
C THR A 469 -17.42 -9.89 -6.23
N GLU A 470 -17.78 -9.45 -5.02
CA GLU A 470 -19.02 -8.76 -4.67
C GLU A 470 -18.77 -7.30 -4.28
N TYR A 471 -17.81 -6.60 -4.91
CA TYR A 471 -17.82 -5.16 -4.88
C TYR A 471 -18.99 -4.68 -5.75
N GLU A 472 -20.19 -4.88 -5.27
CA GLU A 472 -21.28 -3.98 -5.59
C GLU A 472 -20.90 -2.64 -4.96
N PRO A 473 -20.79 -1.56 -5.75
CA PRO A 473 -20.73 -0.23 -5.17
C PRO A 473 -21.87 -0.19 -4.17
N ARG A 474 -21.60 0.17 -2.91
CA ARG A 474 -22.64 0.24 -1.87
C ARG A 474 -23.68 1.29 -2.28
N ILE A 475 -24.43 0.97 -3.31
CA ILE A 475 -25.69 1.59 -3.67
C ILE A 475 -26.65 0.97 -2.68
N ARG A 476 -26.66 1.50 -1.46
CA ARG A 476 -27.78 1.25 -0.57
C ARG A 476 -28.98 1.89 -1.26
N SER A 477 -29.86 1.02 -1.77
CA SER A 477 -31.21 1.35 -2.24
C SER A 477 -31.96 2.19 -1.23
#